data_d36beae66755fcd401aed47a7547b12c
#
_entry.id   d36beae66755fcd401aed47a7547b12c
#
_cell.length_a   1.000
_cell.length_b   1.000
_cell.length_c   1.000
_cell.angle_alpha   90.00
_cell.angle_beta   90.00
_cell.angle_gamma   90.00
#
_symmetry.space_group_name_H-M   'P 1'
#
loop_
_entity.id
_entity.type
_entity.pdbx_description
1 polymer ?
#
loop_
_entity_poly.entity_id
_entity_poly.type
_entity_poly.pdbx_seq_one_letter_code
_entity_poly.pdbx_strand_id
1 'polypeptide(L)'
;MTPSYFTRYENLAMERTDSGILTVRFHTDGGPIVFTGQAHHDLPRALAEIGDDRDNKVVILTGTGDLFMDEIDGDSLGEIFKPGEWDKAYWEGRRVLQRLLEIEAPLIAAVNGPATVHSEYVLLADITVASEDAVFADKPHIGFGIVPGDGIHVIYEELLGINRARYFALTQQRIEAREAETLGLVNEVVPKDAVYDRARAIAEQLAEKPQLFLRYTTLALRQRLLRRLNEGTQLGMALEGLTAADLAYQAQSAA
;
A
#
# COMPACT_ATOMS: atom_id res chain seq x y z
N MET A 1 -8.55 26.03 -7.25
CA MET A 1 -9.84 25.28 -7.25
C MET A 1 -9.53 23.88 -6.78
N THR A 2 -10.26 23.36 -5.79
CA THR A 2 -10.03 21.97 -5.32
C THR A 2 -10.40 20.98 -6.42
N PRO A 3 -9.53 20.03 -6.80
CA PRO A 3 -9.83 19.01 -7.78
C PRO A 3 -11.06 18.17 -7.41
N SER A 4 -11.87 17.78 -8.40
CA SER A 4 -13.12 17.03 -8.15
C SER A 4 -12.88 15.64 -7.56
N TYR A 5 -11.73 15.04 -7.77
CA TYR A 5 -11.41 13.71 -7.25
C TYR A 5 -11.15 13.70 -5.74
N PHE A 6 -10.88 14.86 -5.11
CA PHE A 6 -10.64 14.95 -3.65
C PHE A 6 -11.85 14.51 -2.80
N THR A 7 -13.04 14.59 -3.36
CA THR A 7 -14.30 14.25 -2.65
C THR A 7 -15.04 13.07 -3.28
N ARG A 8 -14.41 12.37 -4.23
CA ARG A 8 -15.06 11.29 -4.99
C ARG A 8 -15.03 9.95 -4.27
N TYR A 9 -13.99 9.69 -3.51
CA TYR A 9 -13.69 8.40 -2.91
C TYR A 9 -13.97 8.43 -1.41
N GLU A 10 -14.93 7.65 -0.97
CA GLU A 10 -15.42 7.72 0.42
C GLU A 10 -14.40 7.28 1.46
N ASN A 11 -13.43 6.45 1.09
CA ASN A 11 -12.39 5.96 2.00
C ASN A 11 -11.09 6.78 1.97
N LEU A 12 -11.07 7.91 1.23
CA LEU A 12 -9.90 8.76 1.05
C LEU A 12 -10.24 10.22 1.37
N ALA A 13 -9.71 10.74 2.45
CA ALA A 13 -9.71 12.19 2.72
C ALA A 13 -8.45 12.82 2.11
N MET A 14 -8.63 13.79 1.24
CA MET A 14 -7.55 14.44 0.50
C MET A 14 -7.50 15.93 0.77
N GLU A 15 -6.31 16.43 1.06
CA GLU A 15 -6.04 17.86 1.20
C GLU A 15 -4.70 18.21 0.58
N ARG A 16 -4.62 19.37 -0.07
CA ARG A 16 -3.38 19.84 -0.71
C ARG A 16 -3.03 21.24 -0.23
N THR A 17 -1.77 21.42 0.16
CA THR A 17 -1.21 22.73 0.50
C THR A 17 -0.95 23.56 -0.75
N ASP A 18 -0.78 24.87 -0.60
CA ASP A 18 -0.39 25.78 -1.69
C ASP A 18 0.98 25.43 -2.29
N SER A 19 1.85 24.77 -1.52
CA SER A 19 3.14 24.28 -1.99
C SER A 19 3.06 22.97 -2.79
N GLY A 20 1.86 22.40 -2.98
CA GLY A 20 1.64 21.18 -3.76
C GLY A 20 1.87 19.88 -2.99
N ILE A 21 1.87 19.90 -1.65
CA ILE A 21 1.92 18.69 -0.83
C ILE A 21 0.52 18.16 -0.69
N LEU A 22 0.24 17.00 -1.31
CA LEU A 22 -1.03 16.29 -1.16
C LEU A 22 -0.94 15.29 -0.01
N THR A 23 -1.84 15.39 0.97
CA THR A 23 -2.06 14.35 1.97
C THR A 23 -3.26 13.52 1.57
N VAL A 24 -3.08 12.20 1.51
CA VAL A 24 -4.12 11.19 1.30
C VAL A 24 -4.25 10.37 2.57
N ARG A 25 -5.37 10.51 3.25
CA ARG A 25 -5.67 9.83 4.51
C ARG A 25 -6.69 8.73 4.28
N PHE A 26 -6.33 7.49 4.61
CA PHE A 26 -7.24 6.36 4.58
C PHE A 26 -8.18 6.37 5.77
N HIS A 27 -9.48 6.21 5.55
CA HIS A 27 -10.48 6.17 6.61
C HIS A 27 -11.74 5.41 6.22
N THR A 28 -12.53 5.01 7.22
CA THR A 28 -13.92 4.60 7.09
C THR A 28 -14.72 5.43 8.09
N ASP A 29 -15.64 6.26 7.59
CA ASP A 29 -16.48 7.17 8.40
C ASP A 29 -15.68 8.07 9.38
N GLY A 30 -14.49 8.50 8.99
CA GLY A 30 -13.59 9.33 9.80
C GLY A 30 -12.79 8.59 10.88
N GLY A 31 -12.97 7.28 11.01
CA GLY A 31 -12.18 6.38 11.85
C GLY A 31 -11.09 5.62 11.05
N PRO A 32 -10.40 4.66 11.70
CA PRO A 32 -9.48 3.78 11.00
C PRO A 32 -10.14 3.10 9.80
N ILE A 33 -9.37 2.87 8.74
CA ILE A 33 -9.92 2.21 7.55
C ILE A 33 -10.26 0.75 7.83
N VAL A 34 -11.44 0.33 7.39
CA VAL A 34 -11.77 -1.07 7.12
C VAL A 34 -11.64 -1.26 5.61
N PHE A 35 -10.71 -2.10 5.17
CA PHE A 35 -10.49 -2.36 3.76
C PHE A 35 -11.63 -3.22 3.21
N THR A 36 -12.39 -2.66 2.28
CA THR A 36 -13.59 -3.28 1.69
C THR A 36 -13.42 -3.50 0.20
N GLY A 37 -14.33 -4.25 -0.42
CA GLY A 37 -14.43 -4.37 -1.88
C GLY A 37 -14.62 -3.02 -2.58
N GLN A 38 -15.27 -2.04 -1.94
CA GLN A 38 -15.38 -0.69 -2.48
C GLN A 38 -14.03 0.04 -2.40
N ALA A 39 -13.31 -0.04 -1.30
CA ALA A 39 -11.96 0.52 -1.17
C ALA A 39 -11.01 -0.10 -2.20
N HIS A 40 -11.08 -1.44 -2.39
CA HIS A 40 -10.31 -2.16 -3.41
C HIS A 40 -10.63 -1.66 -4.82
N HIS A 41 -11.92 -1.43 -5.12
CA HIS A 41 -12.37 -0.90 -6.41
C HIS A 41 -11.89 0.53 -6.67
N ASP A 42 -11.95 1.40 -5.68
CA ASP A 42 -11.72 2.83 -5.81
C ASP A 42 -10.22 3.19 -5.84
N LEU A 43 -9.41 2.46 -5.09
CA LEU A 43 -8.00 2.81 -4.88
C LEU A 43 -7.19 2.92 -6.19
N PRO A 44 -7.25 1.99 -7.16
CA PRO A 44 -6.50 2.15 -8.41
C PRO A 44 -6.96 3.35 -9.25
N ARG A 45 -8.23 3.76 -9.12
CA ARG A 45 -8.81 4.92 -9.80
C ARG A 45 -8.34 6.21 -9.16
N ALA A 46 -8.41 6.29 -7.83
CA ALA A 46 -7.92 7.42 -7.07
C ALA A 46 -6.42 7.66 -7.31
N LEU A 47 -5.60 6.62 -7.27
CA LEU A 47 -4.16 6.70 -7.50
C LEU A 47 -3.83 7.15 -8.94
N ALA A 48 -4.65 6.78 -9.93
CA ALA A 48 -4.49 7.28 -11.29
C ALA A 48 -4.73 8.79 -11.36
N GLU A 49 -5.84 9.29 -10.76
CA GLU A 49 -6.13 10.74 -10.73
C GLU A 49 -5.09 11.53 -9.93
N ILE A 50 -4.56 10.96 -8.83
CA ILE A 50 -3.47 11.55 -8.06
C ILE A 50 -2.20 11.66 -8.91
N GLY A 51 -1.87 10.61 -9.68
CA GLY A 51 -0.69 10.59 -10.54
C GLY A 51 -0.81 11.54 -11.75
N ASP A 52 -2.00 11.68 -12.29
CA ASP A 52 -2.28 12.56 -13.44
C ASP A 52 -2.32 14.05 -13.05
N ASP A 53 -2.56 14.36 -11.77
CA ASP A 53 -2.59 15.75 -11.28
C ASP A 53 -1.17 16.31 -11.11
N ARG A 54 -0.78 17.15 -12.06
CA ARG A 54 0.57 17.73 -12.12
C ARG A 54 0.83 18.82 -11.05
N ASP A 55 -0.19 19.24 -10.31
CA ASP A 55 -0.05 20.16 -9.18
C ASP A 55 0.40 19.43 -7.90
N ASN A 56 0.30 18.10 -7.86
CA ASN A 56 0.88 17.31 -6.80
C ASN A 56 2.40 17.28 -6.92
N LYS A 57 3.08 17.90 -5.96
CA LYS A 57 4.56 18.02 -5.93
C LYS A 57 5.19 16.97 -5.03
N VAL A 58 4.53 16.63 -3.94
CA VAL A 58 4.85 15.54 -3.01
C VAL A 58 3.54 14.92 -2.54
N VAL A 59 3.48 13.62 -2.35
CA VAL A 59 2.30 12.92 -1.84
C VAL A 59 2.64 12.24 -0.52
N ILE A 60 1.78 12.42 0.50
CA ILE A 60 1.86 11.74 1.79
C ILE A 60 0.66 10.79 1.89
N LEU A 61 0.92 9.50 2.12
CA LEU A 61 -0.10 8.52 2.50
C LEU A 61 -0.09 8.30 4.00
N THR A 62 -1.25 8.31 4.65
CA THR A 62 -1.36 8.03 6.09
C THR A 62 -2.70 7.38 6.42
N GLY A 63 -2.76 6.68 7.55
CA GLY A 63 -4.00 6.15 8.10
C GLY A 63 -4.73 7.13 9.02
N THR A 64 -5.80 6.68 9.65
CA THR A 64 -6.59 7.43 10.62
C THR A 64 -6.54 6.76 11.99
N GLY A 65 -6.50 7.54 13.06
CA GLY A 65 -6.42 7.02 14.43
C GLY A 65 -5.12 6.28 14.69
N ASP A 66 -5.22 5.09 15.24
CA ASP A 66 -4.09 4.30 15.72
C ASP A 66 -3.62 3.22 14.74
N LEU A 67 -4.24 3.12 13.56
CA LEU A 67 -3.96 2.10 12.56
C LEU A 67 -3.63 2.76 11.22
N PHE A 68 -2.67 2.18 10.48
CA PHE A 68 -2.53 2.52 9.08
C PHE A 68 -3.56 1.75 8.26
N MET A 69 -3.51 0.41 8.31
CA MET A 69 -4.47 -0.49 7.66
C MET A 69 -4.33 -1.88 8.29
N ASP A 70 -5.26 -2.26 9.16
CA ASP A 70 -5.22 -3.53 9.93
C ASP A 70 -6.52 -4.33 9.84
N GLU A 71 -7.60 -3.72 9.38
CA GLU A 71 -8.91 -4.33 9.28
C GLU A 71 -9.31 -4.55 7.82
N ILE A 72 -9.91 -5.72 7.55
CA ILE A 72 -10.44 -6.08 6.22
C ILE A 72 -11.82 -6.71 6.38
N ASP A 73 -12.77 -6.26 5.58
CA ASP A 73 -14.07 -6.92 5.39
C ASP A 73 -13.99 -7.83 4.16
N GLY A 74 -13.54 -9.08 4.39
CA GLY A 74 -13.39 -10.08 3.33
C GLY A 74 -14.71 -10.42 2.63
N ASP A 75 -15.85 -10.36 3.33
CA ASP A 75 -17.16 -10.66 2.76
C ASP A 75 -17.55 -9.63 1.69
N SER A 76 -17.16 -8.38 1.87
CA SER A 76 -17.41 -7.29 0.92
C SER A 76 -16.66 -7.43 -0.40
N LEU A 77 -15.59 -8.24 -0.45
CA LEU A 77 -14.86 -8.58 -1.69
C LEU A 77 -15.66 -9.49 -2.62
N GLY A 78 -16.75 -10.08 -2.11
CA GLY A 78 -17.61 -10.97 -2.86
C GLY A 78 -17.00 -12.37 -3.09
N GLU A 79 -17.43 -13.02 -4.14
CA GLU A 79 -17.04 -14.41 -4.42
C GLU A 79 -15.74 -14.49 -5.22
N ILE A 80 -14.64 -13.94 -4.65
CA ILE A 80 -13.31 -13.87 -5.31
C ILE A 80 -12.73 -15.24 -5.73
N PHE A 81 -13.30 -16.34 -5.21
CA PHE A 81 -12.97 -17.71 -5.65
C PHE A 81 -13.61 -18.09 -7.01
N LYS A 82 -14.53 -17.27 -7.55
CA LYS A 82 -15.11 -17.47 -8.87
C LYS A 82 -14.25 -16.78 -9.93
N PRO A 83 -13.94 -17.43 -11.07
CA PRO A 83 -13.01 -16.86 -12.06
C PRO A 83 -13.35 -15.45 -12.56
N GLY A 84 -14.65 -15.13 -12.74
CA GLY A 84 -15.07 -13.81 -13.19
C GLY A 84 -14.90 -12.71 -12.15
N GLU A 85 -15.16 -13.02 -10.88
CA GLU A 85 -14.94 -12.08 -9.77
C GLU A 85 -13.44 -11.93 -9.48
N TRP A 86 -12.69 -13.04 -9.60
CA TRP A 86 -11.24 -12.99 -9.50
C TRP A 86 -10.58 -12.12 -10.57
N ASP A 87 -11.05 -12.18 -11.82
CA ASP A 87 -10.53 -11.35 -12.89
C ASP A 87 -10.62 -9.85 -12.56
N LYS A 88 -11.72 -9.44 -11.92
CA LYS A 88 -11.93 -8.08 -11.43
C LYS A 88 -10.95 -7.74 -10.32
N ALA A 89 -10.85 -8.57 -9.28
CA ALA A 89 -9.94 -8.39 -8.16
C ALA A 89 -8.47 -8.35 -8.64
N TYR A 90 -8.09 -9.26 -9.53
CA TYR A 90 -6.79 -9.29 -10.19
C TYR A 90 -6.48 -7.99 -10.93
N TRP A 91 -7.44 -7.47 -11.72
CA TRP A 91 -7.24 -6.23 -12.48
C TRP A 91 -7.03 -5.05 -11.53
N GLU A 92 -7.83 -4.94 -10.48
CA GLU A 92 -7.79 -3.83 -9.53
C GLU A 92 -6.52 -3.89 -8.66
N GLY A 93 -6.22 -5.03 -8.04
CA GLY A 93 -5.04 -5.20 -7.17
C GLY A 93 -3.73 -4.91 -7.90
N ARG A 94 -3.53 -5.50 -9.08
CA ARG A 94 -2.35 -5.20 -9.89
C ARG A 94 -2.22 -3.72 -10.23
N ARG A 95 -3.34 -3.03 -10.48
CA ARG A 95 -3.35 -1.60 -10.82
C ARG A 95 -2.98 -0.72 -9.66
N VAL A 96 -3.35 -1.07 -8.42
CA VAL A 96 -2.92 -0.31 -7.24
C VAL A 96 -1.41 -0.23 -7.18
N LEU A 97 -0.71 -1.35 -7.28
CA LEU A 97 0.76 -1.39 -7.23
C LEU A 97 1.41 -0.59 -8.36
N GLN A 98 0.89 -0.76 -9.59
CA GLN A 98 1.39 -0.01 -10.73
C GLN A 98 1.18 1.49 -10.54
N ARG A 99 -0.04 1.91 -10.13
CA ARG A 99 -0.37 3.32 -9.96
C ARG A 99 0.42 4.00 -8.85
N LEU A 100 0.70 3.31 -7.74
CA LEU A 100 1.60 3.83 -6.70
C LEU A 100 2.98 4.19 -7.25
N LEU A 101 3.56 3.32 -8.09
CA LEU A 101 4.86 3.56 -8.70
C LEU A 101 4.83 4.52 -9.90
N GLU A 102 3.68 4.72 -10.53
CA GLU A 102 3.47 5.65 -11.65
C GLU A 102 3.24 7.10 -11.18
N ILE A 103 2.95 7.34 -9.89
CA ILE A 103 2.90 8.71 -9.34
C ILE A 103 4.30 9.31 -9.44
N GLU A 104 4.52 10.25 -10.37
CA GLU A 104 5.84 10.85 -10.59
C GLU A 104 6.33 11.72 -9.42
N ALA A 105 5.43 12.21 -8.57
CA ALA A 105 5.80 12.93 -7.35
C ALA A 105 6.42 11.97 -6.31
N PRO A 106 7.39 12.42 -5.48
CA PRO A 106 7.82 11.63 -4.34
C PRO A 106 6.66 11.25 -3.44
N LEU A 107 6.62 9.97 -3.05
CA LEU A 107 5.61 9.38 -2.19
C LEU A 107 6.20 9.10 -0.81
N ILE A 108 5.58 9.63 0.23
CA ILE A 108 5.97 9.43 1.62
C ILE A 108 4.86 8.65 2.32
N ALA A 109 5.18 7.53 2.94
CA ALA A 109 4.27 6.83 3.83
C ALA A 109 4.49 7.29 5.28
N ALA A 110 3.45 7.85 5.89
CA ALA A 110 3.38 8.17 7.31
C ALA A 110 2.57 7.07 8.01
N VAL A 111 3.26 6.02 8.46
CA VAL A 111 2.66 4.79 9.00
C VAL A 111 2.36 4.99 10.48
N ASN A 112 1.15 5.43 10.78
CA ASN A 112 0.69 5.84 12.12
C ASN A 112 0.35 4.68 13.07
N GLY A 113 0.54 3.42 12.66
CA GLY A 113 0.28 2.22 13.45
C GLY A 113 0.36 0.96 12.59
N PRO A 114 -0.23 -0.16 13.02
CA PRO A 114 -0.22 -1.42 12.27
C PRO A 114 -0.64 -1.28 10.80
N ALA A 115 0.17 -1.85 9.90
CA ALA A 115 -0.04 -1.98 8.48
C ALA A 115 0.06 -3.47 8.13
N THR A 116 -0.96 -4.25 8.49
CA THR A 116 -0.99 -5.70 8.33
C THR A 116 -1.90 -6.17 7.21
N VAL A 117 -2.74 -5.27 6.70
CA VAL A 117 -3.51 -5.43 5.47
C VAL A 117 -2.83 -4.56 4.43
N HIS A 118 -2.38 -5.14 3.34
CA HIS A 118 -1.68 -4.43 2.25
C HIS A 118 -0.48 -3.58 2.70
N SER A 119 0.41 -4.17 3.51
CA SER A 119 1.65 -3.50 3.95
C SER A 119 2.55 -3.08 2.78
N GLU A 120 2.42 -3.73 1.63
CA GLU A 120 3.13 -3.39 0.40
C GLU A 120 2.80 -1.98 -0.10
N TYR A 121 1.64 -1.42 0.19
CA TYR A 121 1.30 -0.06 -0.24
C TYR A 121 2.20 1.00 0.40
N VAL A 122 2.55 0.83 1.67
CA VAL A 122 3.47 1.74 2.36
C VAL A 122 4.93 1.45 2.02
N LEU A 123 5.26 0.19 1.72
CA LEU A 123 6.62 -0.24 1.36
C LEU A 123 6.97 0.11 -0.11
N LEU A 124 5.98 0.47 -0.93
CA LEU A 124 6.17 1.05 -2.27
C LEU A 124 6.45 2.55 -2.25
N ALA A 125 6.31 3.22 -1.11
CA ALA A 125 6.67 4.63 -0.99
C ALA A 125 8.19 4.83 -1.13
N ASP A 126 8.59 6.02 -1.57
CA ASP A 126 10.02 6.37 -1.67
C ASP A 126 10.64 6.58 -0.29
N ILE A 127 9.82 7.04 0.67
CA ILE A 127 10.22 7.29 2.05
C ILE A 127 9.12 6.78 2.97
N THR A 128 9.50 5.98 3.97
CA THR A 128 8.57 5.44 4.97
C THR A 128 8.99 5.90 6.36
N VAL A 129 8.14 6.69 7.02
CA VAL A 129 8.24 7.07 8.42
C VAL A 129 7.20 6.28 9.20
N ALA A 130 7.64 5.48 10.16
CA ALA A 130 6.74 4.62 10.93
C ALA A 130 6.65 5.03 12.40
N SER A 131 5.50 4.79 13.01
CA SER A 131 5.33 4.87 14.44
C SER A 131 6.06 3.72 15.13
N GLU A 132 6.44 3.91 16.39
CA GLU A 132 7.08 2.86 17.21
C GLU A 132 6.16 1.65 17.46
N ASP A 133 4.83 1.81 17.30
CA ASP A 133 3.83 0.73 17.39
C ASP A 133 3.49 0.14 16.00
N ALA A 134 4.11 0.58 14.92
CA ALA A 134 3.84 0.02 13.60
C ALA A 134 4.28 -1.45 13.51
N VAL A 135 3.46 -2.23 12.84
CA VAL A 135 3.69 -3.65 12.56
C VAL A 135 3.46 -3.90 11.09
N PHE A 136 4.38 -4.61 10.46
CA PHE A 136 4.29 -5.01 9.06
C PHE A 136 4.06 -6.52 8.97
N ALA A 137 3.01 -6.93 8.31
CA ALA A 137 2.62 -8.33 8.16
C ALA A 137 1.76 -8.51 6.90
N ASP A 138 1.35 -9.74 6.63
CA ASP A 138 0.38 -10.08 5.61
C ASP A 138 -0.77 -10.90 6.23
N LYS A 139 -1.74 -10.20 6.77
CA LYS A 139 -2.92 -10.77 7.42
C LYS A 139 -3.91 -11.39 6.41
N PRO A 140 -4.20 -10.76 5.24
CA PRO A 140 -5.26 -11.23 4.35
C PRO A 140 -4.91 -12.47 3.53
N HIS A 141 -3.64 -12.77 3.33
CA HIS A 141 -3.23 -13.90 2.50
C HIS A 141 -2.66 -15.02 3.35
N ILE A 142 -1.47 -14.84 3.90
CA ILE A 142 -0.75 -15.88 4.63
C ILE A 142 -1.57 -16.36 5.84
N GLY A 143 -2.28 -15.46 6.52
CA GLY A 143 -3.15 -15.79 7.67
C GLY A 143 -4.29 -16.75 7.31
N PHE A 144 -4.77 -16.73 6.09
CA PHE A 144 -5.82 -17.60 5.58
C PHE A 144 -5.31 -18.76 4.73
N GLY A 145 -4.00 -18.91 4.55
CA GLY A 145 -3.43 -19.95 3.70
C GLY A 145 -3.55 -19.66 2.19
N ILE A 146 -3.66 -18.40 1.83
CA ILE A 146 -3.67 -17.90 0.45
C ILE A 146 -2.26 -17.45 0.09
N VAL A 147 -1.86 -17.65 -1.17
CA VAL A 147 -0.57 -17.15 -1.66
C VAL A 147 -0.58 -15.62 -1.64
N PRO A 148 0.46 -14.95 -1.06
CA PRO A 148 0.58 -13.48 -1.05
C PRO A 148 1.00 -12.96 -2.43
N GLY A 149 0.11 -13.14 -3.42
CA GLY A 149 0.40 -12.97 -4.84
C GLY A 149 0.28 -11.54 -5.35
N ASP A 150 -0.36 -10.68 -4.59
CA ASP A 150 -0.67 -9.27 -4.90
C ASP A 150 0.51 -8.29 -4.77
N GLY A 151 1.74 -8.80 -4.75
CA GLY A 151 2.97 -8.01 -4.72
C GLY A 151 3.78 -8.14 -3.45
N ILE A 152 3.21 -8.59 -2.34
CA ILE A 152 3.91 -8.84 -1.07
C ILE A 152 5.19 -9.65 -1.29
N HIS A 153 5.10 -10.78 -2.00
CA HIS A 153 6.24 -11.66 -2.27
C HIS A 153 7.37 -10.97 -3.05
N VAL A 154 7.04 -10.05 -3.97
CA VAL A 154 8.04 -9.29 -4.74
C VAL A 154 8.68 -8.19 -3.88
N ILE A 155 7.86 -7.41 -3.19
CA ILE A 155 8.32 -6.23 -2.46
C ILE A 155 9.18 -6.61 -1.27
N TYR A 156 8.75 -7.61 -0.49
CA TYR A 156 9.55 -8.09 0.62
C TYR A 156 10.87 -8.75 0.16
N GLU A 157 10.87 -9.43 -1.01
CA GLU A 157 12.10 -9.96 -1.60
C GLU A 157 13.09 -8.85 -2.00
N GLU A 158 12.59 -7.78 -2.61
CA GLU A 158 13.42 -6.65 -3.02
C GLU A 158 13.99 -5.86 -1.83
N LEU A 159 13.25 -5.74 -0.74
CA LEU A 159 13.66 -4.97 0.44
C LEU A 159 14.46 -5.80 1.45
N LEU A 160 14.05 -7.04 1.74
CA LEU A 160 14.67 -7.90 2.75
C LEU A 160 15.73 -8.85 2.17
N GLY A 161 15.70 -9.08 0.86
CA GLY A 161 16.41 -10.16 0.20
C GLY A 161 15.70 -11.50 0.35
N ILE A 162 15.97 -12.39 -0.60
CA ILE A 162 15.23 -13.64 -0.86
C ILE A 162 15.09 -14.55 0.37
N ASN A 163 16.12 -14.64 1.20
CA ASN A 163 16.10 -15.54 2.35
C ASN A 163 15.13 -15.07 3.45
N ARG A 164 15.16 -13.78 3.78
CA ARG A 164 14.27 -13.21 4.81
C ARG A 164 12.83 -13.12 4.31
N ALA A 165 12.61 -12.79 3.04
CA ALA A 165 11.28 -12.75 2.45
C ALA A 165 10.60 -14.14 2.50
N ARG A 166 11.34 -15.22 2.24
CA ARG A 166 10.83 -16.60 2.38
C ARG A 166 10.48 -16.91 3.83
N TYR A 167 11.32 -16.52 4.79
CA TYR A 167 11.03 -16.70 6.21
C TYR A 167 9.77 -15.93 6.60
N PHE A 168 9.69 -14.64 6.25
CA PHE A 168 8.50 -13.81 6.48
C PHE A 168 7.23 -14.48 5.95
N ALA A 169 7.21 -14.84 4.66
CA ALA A 169 6.04 -15.40 4.02
C ALA A 169 5.63 -16.78 4.58
N LEU A 170 6.60 -17.69 4.78
CA LEU A 170 6.30 -19.05 5.20
C LEU A 170 5.99 -19.19 6.70
N THR A 171 6.45 -18.26 7.53
CA THR A 171 6.23 -18.29 8.99
C THR A 171 5.16 -17.30 9.47
N GLN A 172 4.58 -16.52 8.57
CA GLN A 172 3.62 -15.45 8.90
C GLN A 172 4.25 -14.43 9.88
N GLN A 173 5.53 -14.09 9.65
CA GLN A 173 6.24 -13.20 10.54
C GLN A 173 5.53 -11.84 10.63
N ARG A 174 5.43 -11.33 11.85
CA ARG A 174 5.10 -9.94 12.13
C ARG A 174 6.41 -9.20 12.39
N ILE A 175 6.67 -8.13 11.64
CA ILE A 175 7.88 -7.33 11.77
C ILE A 175 7.52 -6.03 12.48
N GLU A 176 8.01 -5.87 13.71
CA GLU A 176 7.80 -4.69 14.52
C GLU A 176 8.63 -3.51 14.01
N ALA A 177 8.21 -2.28 14.31
CA ALA A 177 8.78 -1.05 13.74
C ALA A 177 10.32 -0.96 13.83
N ARG A 178 10.91 -1.24 14.99
CA ARG A 178 12.38 -1.18 15.17
C ARG A 178 13.13 -2.29 14.44
N GLU A 179 12.51 -3.45 14.29
CA GLU A 179 13.05 -4.51 13.44
C GLU A 179 12.96 -4.09 11.97
N ALA A 180 11.84 -3.51 11.54
CA ALA A 180 11.64 -3.00 10.18
C ALA A 180 12.69 -1.94 9.80
N GLU A 181 13.01 -1.01 10.72
CA GLU A 181 14.08 -0.02 10.55
C GLU A 181 15.45 -0.69 10.42
N THR A 182 15.76 -1.64 11.30
CA THR A 182 17.03 -2.39 11.28
C THR A 182 17.20 -3.18 9.98
N LEU A 183 16.11 -3.72 9.45
CA LEU A 183 16.09 -4.50 8.22
C LEU A 183 16.06 -3.64 6.95
N GLY A 184 15.83 -2.34 7.08
CA GLY A 184 15.73 -1.41 5.94
C GLY A 184 14.37 -1.44 5.24
N LEU A 185 13.31 -1.97 5.87
CA LEU A 185 11.95 -1.88 5.38
C LEU A 185 11.39 -0.47 5.50
N VAL A 186 11.78 0.26 6.57
CA VAL A 186 11.38 1.64 6.82
C VAL A 186 12.61 2.52 7.03
N ASN A 187 12.47 3.82 6.75
CA ASN A 187 13.59 4.75 6.83
C ASN A 187 13.79 5.33 8.23
N GLU A 188 12.69 5.61 8.92
CA GLU A 188 12.71 6.22 10.24
C GLU A 188 11.59 5.65 11.12
N VAL A 189 11.88 5.47 12.41
CA VAL A 189 10.87 5.15 13.44
C VAL A 189 10.87 6.26 14.48
N VAL A 190 9.69 6.85 14.69
CA VAL A 190 9.48 7.99 15.59
C VAL A 190 8.32 7.73 16.54
N PRO A 191 8.16 8.49 17.64
CA PRO A 191 6.98 8.42 18.47
C PRO A 191 5.69 8.60 17.65
N LYS A 192 4.64 7.90 18.02
CA LYS A 192 3.38 7.82 17.27
C LYS A 192 2.79 9.17 16.90
N ASP A 193 2.75 10.08 17.85
CA ASP A 193 2.22 11.44 17.69
C ASP A 193 3.09 12.32 16.78
N ALA A 194 4.34 11.94 16.52
CA ALA A 194 5.28 12.68 15.66
C ALA A 194 5.31 12.18 14.19
N VAL A 195 4.67 11.04 13.87
CA VAL A 195 4.79 10.40 12.55
C VAL A 195 4.38 11.33 11.41
N TYR A 196 3.17 11.90 11.50
CA TYR A 196 2.66 12.77 10.45
C TYR A 196 3.47 14.07 10.32
N ASP A 197 3.82 14.68 11.44
CA ASP A 197 4.61 15.92 11.44
C ASP A 197 6.02 15.68 10.87
N ARG A 198 6.62 14.51 11.15
CA ARG A 198 7.90 14.14 10.58
C ARG A 198 7.81 13.93 9.06
N ALA A 199 6.83 13.18 8.59
CA ALA A 199 6.56 12.97 7.17
C ALA A 199 6.31 14.32 6.44
N ARG A 200 5.53 15.20 7.07
CA ARG A 200 5.25 16.54 6.56
C ARG A 200 6.52 17.40 6.47
N ALA A 201 7.36 17.38 7.49
CA ALA A 201 8.63 18.12 7.47
C ALA A 201 9.54 17.66 6.32
N ILE A 202 9.59 16.35 6.04
CA ILE A 202 10.30 15.80 4.87
C ILE A 202 9.66 16.30 3.57
N ALA A 203 8.34 16.26 3.47
CA ALA A 203 7.60 16.73 2.30
C ALA A 203 7.84 18.22 2.02
N GLU A 204 7.89 19.07 3.05
CA GLU A 204 8.18 20.49 2.95
C GLU A 204 9.60 20.74 2.40
N GLN A 205 10.60 19.99 2.90
CA GLN A 205 11.98 20.06 2.37
C GLN A 205 12.07 19.63 0.90
N LEU A 206 11.32 18.59 0.52
CA LEU A 206 11.25 18.14 -0.87
C LEU A 206 10.54 19.19 -1.74
N ALA A 207 9.45 19.79 -1.26
CA ALA A 207 8.68 20.78 -1.98
C ALA A 207 9.47 22.07 -2.32
N GLU A 208 10.59 22.34 -1.66
CA GLU A 208 11.52 23.42 -2.01
C GLU A 208 12.32 23.13 -3.29
N LYS A 209 12.44 21.86 -3.69
CA LYS A 209 13.22 21.47 -4.87
C LYS A 209 12.46 21.75 -6.17
N PRO A 210 13.19 21.90 -7.32
CA PRO A 210 12.55 21.99 -8.62
C PRO A 210 11.68 20.76 -8.93
N GLN A 211 10.48 20.99 -9.43
CA GLN A 211 9.51 19.92 -9.67
C GLN A 211 10.01 18.83 -10.64
N LEU A 212 10.69 19.24 -11.72
CA LEU A 212 11.22 18.26 -12.68
C LEU A 212 12.35 17.42 -12.07
N PHE A 213 13.16 17.99 -11.19
CA PHE A 213 14.19 17.25 -10.45
C PHE A 213 13.54 16.15 -9.61
N LEU A 214 12.49 16.47 -8.84
CA LEU A 214 11.77 15.49 -8.02
C LEU A 214 11.20 14.35 -8.87
N ARG A 215 10.44 14.70 -9.91
CA ARG A 215 9.79 13.73 -10.79
C ARG A 215 10.75 12.77 -11.47
N TYR A 216 11.77 13.31 -12.09
CA TYR A 216 12.71 12.48 -12.84
C TYR A 216 13.63 11.66 -11.94
N THR A 217 13.95 12.17 -10.74
CA THR A 217 14.65 11.37 -9.72
C THR A 217 13.78 10.21 -9.26
N THR A 218 12.53 10.48 -8.90
CA THR A 218 11.55 9.46 -8.48
C THR A 218 11.38 8.37 -9.56
N LEU A 219 11.13 8.76 -10.82
CA LEU A 219 11.02 7.83 -11.93
C LEU A 219 12.28 6.97 -12.12
N ALA A 220 13.46 7.58 -12.04
CA ALA A 220 14.72 6.86 -12.22
C ALA A 220 14.94 5.81 -11.12
N LEU A 221 14.62 6.14 -9.86
CA LEU A 221 14.82 5.26 -8.72
C LEU A 221 13.83 4.08 -8.70
N ARG A 222 12.59 4.28 -9.17
CA ARG A 222 11.54 3.26 -9.16
C ARG A 222 11.62 2.23 -10.27
N GLN A 223 12.43 2.44 -11.31
CA GLN A 223 12.49 1.59 -12.52
C GLN A 223 12.77 0.12 -12.23
N ARG A 224 13.64 -0.16 -11.25
CA ARG A 224 13.95 -1.55 -10.88
C ARG A 224 12.72 -2.22 -10.28
N LEU A 225 12.11 -1.59 -9.28
CA LEU A 225 10.96 -2.14 -8.57
C LEU A 225 9.75 -2.32 -9.49
N LEU A 226 9.48 -1.35 -10.37
CA LEU A 226 8.41 -1.44 -11.36
C LEU A 226 8.58 -2.66 -12.29
N ARG A 227 9.81 -2.92 -12.76
CA ARG A 227 10.09 -4.13 -13.57
C ARG A 227 9.83 -5.40 -12.78
N ARG A 228 10.35 -5.48 -11.53
CA ARG A 228 10.18 -6.66 -10.69
C ARG A 228 8.71 -6.96 -10.38
N LEU A 229 7.91 -5.93 -10.09
CA LEU A 229 6.47 -6.08 -9.90
C LEU A 229 5.78 -6.58 -11.17
N ASN A 230 6.08 -6.00 -12.33
CA ASN A 230 5.49 -6.45 -13.60
C ASN A 230 5.86 -7.90 -13.96
N GLU A 231 7.06 -8.36 -13.59
CA GLU A 231 7.50 -9.74 -13.79
C GLU A 231 6.86 -10.74 -12.82
N GLY A 232 6.69 -10.36 -11.53
CA GLY A 232 6.30 -11.29 -10.46
C GLY A 232 4.79 -11.30 -10.17
N THR A 233 4.13 -10.14 -10.20
CA THR A 233 2.74 -10.01 -9.70
C THR A 233 1.74 -10.83 -10.53
N GLN A 234 1.92 -10.95 -11.84
CA GLN A 234 0.96 -11.70 -12.68
C GLN A 234 0.91 -13.18 -12.31
N LEU A 235 2.06 -13.82 -12.12
CA LEU A 235 2.11 -15.20 -11.66
C LEU A 235 1.64 -15.32 -10.22
N GLY A 236 2.07 -14.39 -9.35
CA GLY A 236 1.66 -14.36 -7.94
C GLY A 236 0.15 -14.36 -7.78
N MET A 237 -0.53 -13.42 -8.40
CA MET A 237 -2.00 -13.30 -8.34
C MET A 237 -2.73 -14.48 -9.00
N ALA A 238 -2.14 -15.11 -10.02
CA ALA A 238 -2.73 -16.33 -10.60
C ALA A 238 -2.69 -17.50 -9.60
N LEU A 239 -1.59 -17.65 -8.85
CA LEU A 239 -1.44 -18.65 -7.79
C LEU A 239 -2.31 -18.33 -6.57
N GLU A 240 -2.47 -17.06 -6.23
CA GLU A 240 -3.35 -16.56 -5.20
C GLU A 240 -4.81 -16.94 -5.49
N GLY A 241 -5.31 -16.66 -6.70
CA GLY A 241 -6.65 -17.05 -7.12
C GLY A 241 -6.87 -18.57 -7.11
N LEU A 242 -5.85 -19.35 -7.44
CA LEU A 242 -5.91 -20.80 -7.36
C LEU A 242 -6.06 -21.29 -5.91
N THR A 243 -5.31 -20.70 -4.97
CA THR A 243 -5.43 -21.08 -3.55
C THR A 243 -6.72 -20.58 -2.92
N ALA A 244 -7.24 -19.41 -3.31
CA ALA A 244 -8.56 -18.94 -2.90
C ALA A 244 -9.67 -19.91 -3.37
N ALA A 245 -9.58 -20.39 -4.61
CA ALA A 245 -10.54 -21.38 -5.15
C ALA A 245 -10.45 -22.73 -4.42
N ASP A 246 -9.24 -23.18 -4.06
CA ASP A 246 -9.04 -24.44 -3.31
C ASP A 246 -9.64 -24.34 -1.90
N LEU A 247 -9.46 -23.23 -1.20
CA LEU A 247 -10.09 -23.00 0.11
C LEU A 247 -11.62 -23.05 0.04
N ALA A 248 -12.22 -22.43 -0.98
CA ALA A 248 -13.67 -22.48 -1.17
C ALA A 248 -14.16 -23.91 -1.46
N TYR A 249 -13.41 -24.66 -2.27
CA TYR A 249 -13.72 -26.08 -2.54
C TYR A 249 -13.64 -26.94 -1.27
N GLN A 250 -12.60 -26.76 -0.45
CA GLN A 250 -12.45 -27.48 0.82
C GLN A 250 -13.60 -27.17 1.79
N ALA A 251 -14.00 -25.90 1.91
CA ALA A 251 -15.12 -25.49 2.75
C ALA A 251 -16.45 -26.14 2.32
N GLN A 252 -16.72 -26.21 1.01
CA GLN A 252 -17.92 -26.87 0.47
C GLN A 252 -17.90 -28.39 0.67
N SER A 253 -16.73 -29.01 0.66
CA SER A 253 -16.57 -30.46 0.82
C SER A 253 -16.66 -30.91 2.28
N ALA A 254 -16.52 -29.99 3.24
CA ALA A 254 -16.59 -30.23 4.67
C ALA A 254 -18.00 -29.99 5.26
N ALA A 255 -18.92 -29.38 4.51
CA ALA A 255 -20.29 -29.06 4.87
C ALA A 255 -21.29 -30.17 4.43
#